data_1b590a0e260a431f1d5028fb07de6092
#
_entry.id   1b590a0e260a431f1d5028fb07de6092
#
_cell.length_a   1.000
_cell.length_b   1.000
_cell.length_c   1.000
_cell.angle_alpha   90.00
_cell.angle_beta   90.00
_cell.angle_gamma   90.00
#
_symmetry.space_group_name_H-M   'P 1'
#
loop_
_entity.id
_entity.type
_entity.pdbx_description
1 polymer ?
#
loop_
_entity_poly.entity_id
_entity_poly.type
_entity_poly.pdbx_seq_one_letter_code
_entity_poly.pdbx_strand_id
1 'polypeptide(L)'
;MSVDAARQLLGGRFAATQFVFAETLIENFATDEHFDLVICEGTIPFQLDPPEFLRRVAAFAAPDGIVVTTCVDGVSMLAETLRRLTGALLTQPEQSTAAKLEKLLPVFAPHLATLRGMSRSHEDWILDQIIQPLVGRLLSIDEAIVALDPDFDAHGTSPRFLSDWRWHKDIHGSSKNYNLVAREAYARNLHNLIDYRFVGDAREAEDNRQLLEQGDTLFYLVQQYVQTRHSALLADLPERVAEVAALCRRFAPVTAAAFTDYRQALMQWRRTGCMPACDDFAACFGRGQQYLSFVRR
;
A
#
# COMPACT_ATOMS: atom_id res chain seq x y z
N MET A 1 14.34 -7.33 -10.95
CA MET A 1 15.58 -7.25 -11.79
C MET A 1 16.61 -8.12 -11.10
N SER A 2 17.33 -8.99 -11.82
CA SER A 2 18.42 -9.76 -11.21
C SER A 2 19.64 -8.87 -10.94
N VAL A 3 20.49 -9.27 -9.99
CA VAL A 3 21.75 -8.57 -9.69
C VAL A 3 22.64 -8.47 -10.95
N ASP A 4 22.64 -9.49 -11.81
CA ASP A 4 23.37 -9.46 -13.06
C ASP A 4 22.85 -8.43 -14.05
N ALA A 5 21.54 -8.29 -14.19
CA ALA A 5 20.96 -7.24 -15.03
C ALA A 5 21.29 -5.83 -14.49
N ALA A 6 21.29 -5.66 -13.17
CA ALA A 6 21.70 -4.41 -12.54
C ALA A 6 23.20 -4.13 -12.78
N ARG A 7 24.08 -5.13 -12.65
CA ARG A 7 25.51 -5.00 -12.97
C ARG A 7 25.75 -4.59 -14.42
N GLN A 8 25.05 -5.20 -15.37
CA GLN A 8 25.16 -4.85 -16.79
C GLN A 8 24.70 -3.42 -17.05
N LEU A 9 23.57 -3.01 -16.47
CA LEU A 9 23.02 -1.67 -16.67
C LEU A 9 23.94 -0.59 -16.09
N LEU A 10 24.44 -0.78 -14.88
CA LEU A 10 25.25 0.21 -14.17
C LEU A 10 26.72 0.17 -14.62
N GLY A 11 27.26 -1.01 -14.92
CA GLY A 11 28.65 -1.17 -15.39
C GLY A 11 28.97 -0.46 -16.71
N GLY A 12 27.92 -0.20 -17.53
CA GLY A 12 28.06 0.62 -18.74
C GLY A 12 28.01 2.14 -18.51
N ARG A 13 27.64 2.57 -17.28
CA ARG A 13 27.39 3.99 -16.95
C ARG A 13 28.32 4.56 -15.89
N PHE A 14 28.85 3.72 -15.01
CA PHE A 14 29.61 4.14 -13.84
C PHE A 14 30.89 3.29 -13.69
N ALA A 15 31.91 3.84 -13.04
CA ALA A 15 33.10 3.08 -12.68
C ALA A 15 32.77 1.96 -11.69
N ALA A 16 33.41 0.81 -11.80
CA ALA A 16 33.13 -0.36 -10.93
C ALA A 16 33.37 -0.10 -9.45
N THR A 17 34.15 0.92 -9.10
CA THR A 17 34.40 1.34 -7.72
C THR A 17 33.30 2.20 -7.11
N GLN A 18 32.27 2.59 -7.88
CA GLN A 18 31.20 3.47 -7.42
C GLN A 18 29.98 2.71 -6.86
N PHE A 19 29.97 1.37 -6.98
CA PHE A 19 28.88 0.55 -6.46
C PHE A 19 29.33 -0.84 -6.06
N VAL A 20 28.64 -1.39 -5.08
CA VAL A 20 28.80 -2.78 -4.62
C VAL A 20 27.44 -3.47 -4.74
N PHE A 21 27.44 -4.71 -5.24
CA PHE A 21 26.28 -5.58 -5.29
C PHE A 21 26.43 -6.71 -4.27
N ALA A 22 25.50 -6.79 -3.34
CA ALA A 22 25.38 -7.93 -2.44
C ALA A 22 24.17 -8.78 -2.85
N GLU A 23 24.39 -10.03 -3.22
CA GLU A 23 23.35 -10.99 -3.54
C GLU A 23 23.05 -11.84 -2.31
N THR A 24 22.25 -11.27 -1.41
CA THR A 24 21.89 -11.89 -0.13
C THR A 24 20.51 -11.44 0.30
N LEU A 25 19.90 -12.18 1.22
CA LEU A 25 18.71 -11.70 1.92
C LEU A 25 19.11 -10.57 2.87
N ILE A 26 18.22 -9.59 3.05
CA ILE A 26 18.49 -8.45 3.94
C ILE A 26 18.79 -8.90 5.38
N GLU A 27 18.15 -9.98 5.82
CA GLU A 27 18.37 -10.57 7.16
C GLU A 27 19.77 -11.12 7.36
N ASN A 28 20.45 -11.47 6.27
CA ASN A 28 21.80 -12.02 6.23
C ASN A 28 22.84 -10.99 5.80
N PHE A 29 22.39 -9.80 5.37
CA PHE A 29 23.30 -8.73 4.99
C PHE A 29 23.93 -8.11 6.22
N ALA A 30 25.25 -8.08 6.27
CA ALA A 30 26.02 -7.49 7.35
C ALA A 30 27.12 -6.58 6.75
N THR A 31 27.28 -5.41 7.33
CA THR A 31 28.32 -4.45 7.02
C THR A 31 28.61 -3.59 8.24
N ASP A 32 29.85 -3.16 8.40
CA ASP A 32 30.25 -2.17 9.40
C ASP A 32 30.07 -0.72 8.86
N GLU A 33 29.73 -0.58 7.59
CA GLU A 33 29.51 0.72 6.97
C GLU A 33 28.11 1.24 7.31
N HIS A 34 28.01 2.56 7.50
CA HIS A 34 26.76 3.29 7.65
C HIS A 34 26.62 4.26 6.47
N PHE A 35 25.38 4.51 6.06
CA PHE A 35 25.07 5.23 4.83
C PHE A 35 24.32 6.53 5.12
N ASP A 36 24.65 7.59 4.40
CA ASP A 36 23.93 8.88 4.48
C ASP A 36 22.50 8.77 3.96
N LEU A 37 22.25 7.77 3.06
CA LEU A 37 20.93 7.51 2.49
C LEU A 37 20.69 6.01 2.36
N VAL A 38 19.62 5.54 2.99
CA VAL A 38 19.11 4.17 2.90
C VAL A 38 17.74 4.21 2.24
N ILE A 39 17.57 3.49 1.13
CA ILE A 39 16.29 3.41 0.42
C ILE A 39 15.80 1.96 0.39
N CYS A 40 14.57 1.73 0.85
CA CYS A 40 13.90 0.44 0.78
C CYS A 40 12.47 0.63 0.25
N GLU A 41 12.30 0.48 -1.04
CA GLU A 41 11.05 0.74 -1.74
C GLU A 41 10.34 -0.57 -2.12
N GLY A 42 9.03 -0.66 -1.84
CA GLY A 42 8.17 -1.77 -2.24
C GLY A 42 8.44 -3.11 -1.53
N THR A 43 9.31 -3.15 -0.52
CA THR A 43 9.78 -4.40 0.08
C THR A 43 9.29 -4.60 1.51
N ILE A 44 9.23 -3.53 2.32
CA ILE A 44 8.91 -3.64 3.76
C ILE A 44 7.45 -4.03 4.01
N PRO A 45 6.44 -3.41 3.38
CA PRO A 45 5.10 -3.96 3.40
C PRO A 45 5.09 -5.39 2.86
N PHE A 46 4.25 -6.25 3.43
CA PHE A 46 4.10 -7.67 3.08
C PHE A 46 5.21 -8.60 3.59
N GLN A 47 6.11 -8.12 4.44
CA GLN A 47 6.96 -8.98 5.26
C GLN A 47 6.12 -9.63 6.39
N LEU A 48 6.66 -10.67 7.02
CA LEU A 48 6.00 -11.30 8.17
C LEU A 48 5.96 -10.37 9.38
N ASP A 49 7.04 -9.63 9.62
CA ASP A 49 7.14 -8.58 10.63
C ASP A 49 7.72 -7.30 10.00
N PRO A 50 6.88 -6.46 9.38
CA PRO A 50 7.34 -5.24 8.72
C PRO A 50 8.03 -4.24 9.65
N PRO A 51 7.57 -4.01 10.91
CA PRO A 51 8.26 -3.14 11.85
C PRO A 51 9.68 -3.61 12.17
N GLU A 52 9.90 -4.89 12.40
CA GLU A 52 11.24 -5.44 12.65
C GLU A 52 12.13 -5.36 11.42
N PHE A 53 11.57 -5.65 10.24
CA PHE A 53 12.31 -5.53 8.99
C PHE A 53 12.72 -4.06 8.73
N LEU A 54 11.83 -3.11 9.01
CA LEU A 54 12.13 -1.68 8.90
C LEU A 54 13.27 -1.27 9.85
N ARG A 55 13.27 -1.73 11.12
CA ARG A 55 14.36 -1.45 12.07
C ARG A 55 15.70 -1.95 11.55
N ARG A 56 15.75 -3.17 10.98
CA ARG A 56 16.97 -3.73 10.39
C ARG A 56 17.49 -2.89 9.23
N VAL A 57 16.60 -2.46 8.34
CA VAL A 57 16.98 -1.59 7.22
C VAL A 57 17.46 -0.23 7.73
N ALA A 58 16.76 0.35 8.69
CA ALA A 58 17.11 1.65 9.24
C ALA A 58 18.43 1.67 10.02
N ALA A 59 18.83 0.52 10.59
CA ALA A 59 20.11 0.41 11.30
C ALA A 59 21.34 0.72 10.42
N PHE A 60 21.23 0.60 9.11
CA PHE A 60 22.29 0.95 8.15
C PHE A 60 22.47 2.46 7.94
N ALA A 61 21.56 3.30 8.42
CA ALA A 61 21.72 4.76 8.27
C ALA A 61 22.81 5.29 9.21
N ALA A 62 23.62 6.22 8.74
CA ALA A 62 24.56 6.98 9.56
C ALA A 62 23.80 7.93 10.53
N PRO A 63 24.44 8.45 11.60
CA PRO A 63 23.92 9.61 12.32
C PRO A 63 23.61 10.75 11.34
N ASP A 64 22.47 11.42 11.50
CA ASP A 64 21.92 12.41 10.55
C ASP A 64 21.57 11.86 9.18
N GLY A 65 21.74 10.56 8.93
CA GLY A 65 21.39 9.88 7.67
C GLY A 65 19.88 9.77 7.48
N ILE A 66 19.50 9.63 6.22
CA ILE A 66 18.08 9.56 5.79
C ILE A 66 17.72 8.13 5.44
N VAL A 67 16.57 7.68 5.96
CA VAL A 67 15.91 6.43 5.54
C VAL A 67 14.67 6.78 4.74
N VAL A 68 14.51 6.20 3.54
CA VAL A 68 13.31 6.30 2.72
C VAL A 68 12.67 4.92 2.59
N THR A 69 11.41 4.81 2.95
CA THR A 69 10.63 3.58 2.84
C THR A 69 9.26 3.82 2.23
N THR A 70 8.60 2.74 1.86
CA THR A 70 7.19 2.75 1.46
C THR A 70 6.33 2.11 2.54
N CYS A 71 5.14 2.69 2.72
CA CYS A 71 4.10 2.21 3.62
C CYS A 71 2.83 1.90 2.83
N VAL A 72 2.00 1.03 3.37
CA VAL A 72 0.71 0.64 2.80
C VAL A 72 -0.24 0.30 3.94
N ASP A 73 -1.46 0.78 3.87
CA ASP A 73 -2.54 0.46 4.81
C ASP A 73 -3.76 -0.14 4.10
N GLY A 74 -4.71 -0.68 4.87
CA GLY A 74 -5.90 -1.30 4.33
C GLY A 74 -6.82 -0.35 3.58
N VAL A 75 -6.75 0.95 3.85
CA VAL A 75 -7.55 1.97 3.16
C VAL A 75 -6.98 2.25 1.78
N SER A 76 -5.66 2.45 1.70
CA SER A 76 -4.97 2.73 0.44
C SER A 76 -4.97 1.57 -0.56
N MET A 77 -5.11 0.33 -0.04
CA MET A 77 -5.15 -0.92 -0.83
C MET A 77 -6.55 -1.50 -1.01
N LEU A 78 -7.59 -0.84 -0.53
CA LEU A 78 -8.92 -1.44 -0.44
C LEU A 78 -9.50 -1.83 -1.80
N ALA A 79 -9.41 -0.95 -2.78
CA ALA A 79 -9.92 -1.22 -4.12
C ALA A 79 -9.14 -2.39 -4.80
N GLU A 80 -7.82 -2.44 -4.62
CA GLU A 80 -6.95 -3.50 -5.12
C GLU A 80 -7.22 -4.83 -4.39
N THR A 81 -7.48 -4.79 -3.09
CA THR A 81 -7.89 -5.93 -2.28
C THR A 81 -9.18 -6.57 -2.83
N LEU A 82 -10.18 -5.76 -3.16
CA LEU A 82 -11.43 -6.25 -3.74
C LEU A 82 -11.23 -6.78 -5.16
N ARG A 83 -10.33 -6.20 -5.97
CA ARG A 83 -9.94 -6.77 -7.26
C ARG A 83 -9.24 -8.12 -7.11
N ARG A 84 -8.37 -8.28 -6.11
CA ARG A 84 -7.77 -9.58 -5.79
C ARG A 84 -8.82 -10.63 -5.42
N LEU A 85 -9.82 -10.24 -4.63
CA LEU A 85 -10.96 -11.11 -4.35
C LEU A 85 -11.64 -11.55 -5.66
N THR A 86 -11.96 -10.60 -6.54
CA THR A 86 -12.56 -10.90 -7.84
C THR A 86 -11.71 -11.86 -8.66
N GLY A 87 -10.40 -11.63 -8.74
CA GLY A 87 -9.46 -12.54 -9.40
C GLY A 87 -9.51 -13.96 -8.81
N ALA A 88 -9.55 -14.04 -7.49
CA ALA A 88 -9.65 -15.31 -6.77
C ALA A 88 -11.01 -16.02 -6.98
N LEU A 89 -12.10 -15.28 -7.06
CA LEU A 89 -13.44 -15.84 -7.33
C LEU A 89 -13.56 -16.39 -8.76
N LEU A 90 -12.85 -15.80 -9.71
CA LEU A 90 -12.90 -16.16 -11.11
C LEU A 90 -11.87 -17.24 -11.52
N THR A 91 -10.85 -17.49 -10.72
CA THR A 91 -9.76 -18.43 -11.04
C THR A 91 -9.64 -19.53 -10.01
N GLN A 92 -9.02 -20.65 -10.42
CA GLN A 92 -8.71 -21.75 -9.51
C GLN A 92 -7.22 -21.73 -9.14
N PRO A 93 -6.85 -22.17 -7.92
CA PRO A 93 -5.45 -22.20 -7.49
C PRO A 93 -4.53 -22.98 -8.44
N GLU A 94 -5.01 -24.08 -8.98
CA GLU A 94 -4.26 -25.04 -9.81
C GLU A 94 -4.01 -24.52 -11.23
N GLN A 95 -4.72 -23.49 -11.68
CA GLN A 95 -4.51 -22.91 -13.00
C GLN A 95 -3.11 -22.30 -13.12
N SER A 96 -2.48 -22.47 -14.27
CA SER A 96 -1.22 -21.80 -14.56
C SER A 96 -1.37 -20.28 -14.57
N THR A 97 -0.29 -19.58 -14.31
CA THR A 97 -0.26 -18.11 -14.36
C THR A 97 -0.77 -17.57 -15.69
N ALA A 98 -0.38 -18.21 -16.81
CA ALA A 98 -0.85 -17.84 -18.16
C ALA A 98 -2.37 -18.00 -18.31
N ALA A 99 -2.93 -19.11 -17.83
CA ALA A 99 -4.38 -19.36 -17.89
C ALA A 99 -5.17 -18.37 -16.99
N LYS A 100 -4.63 -18.02 -15.83
CA LYS A 100 -5.22 -16.97 -14.99
C LYS A 100 -5.18 -15.60 -15.67
N LEU A 101 -4.06 -15.24 -16.28
CA LEU A 101 -3.89 -13.98 -16.98
C LEU A 101 -4.87 -13.86 -18.16
N GLU A 102 -4.95 -14.89 -19.00
CA GLU A 102 -5.90 -14.95 -20.14
C GLU A 102 -7.35 -14.71 -19.68
N LYS A 103 -7.74 -15.30 -18.56
CA LYS A 103 -9.08 -15.17 -18.00
C LYS A 103 -9.33 -13.79 -17.36
N LEU A 104 -8.33 -13.20 -16.71
CA LEU A 104 -8.49 -11.97 -15.95
C LEU A 104 -8.26 -10.70 -16.77
N LEU A 105 -7.53 -10.79 -17.88
CA LEU A 105 -7.25 -9.65 -18.73
C LEU A 105 -8.53 -8.95 -19.25
N PRO A 106 -9.52 -9.66 -19.83
CA PRO A 106 -10.76 -9.02 -20.27
C PRO A 106 -11.60 -8.45 -19.11
N VAL A 107 -11.45 -8.99 -17.90
CA VAL A 107 -12.16 -8.50 -16.70
C VAL A 107 -11.61 -7.18 -16.22
N PHE A 108 -10.29 -7.05 -16.17
CA PHE A 108 -9.63 -5.86 -15.59
C PHE A 108 -9.18 -4.82 -16.62
N ALA A 109 -9.12 -5.16 -17.91
CA ALA A 109 -8.78 -4.19 -18.95
C ALA A 109 -9.69 -2.93 -18.93
N PRO A 110 -11.02 -3.03 -18.75
CA PRO A 110 -11.89 -1.86 -18.60
C PRO A 110 -11.54 -1.01 -17.36
N HIS A 111 -11.15 -1.64 -16.23
CA HIS A 111 -10.71 -0.92 -15.03
C HIS A 111 -9.42 -0.14 -15.31
N LEU A 112 -8.43 -0.81 -15.89
CA LEU A 112 -7.12 -0.22 -16.18
C LEU A 112 -7.19 0.89 -17.24
N ALA A 113 -8.12 0.79 -18.19
CA ALA A 113 -8.37 1.83 -19.18
C ALA A 113 -8.84 3.17 -18.57
N THR A 114 -9.35 3.17 -17.32
CA THR A 114 -9.70 4.39 -16.59
C THR A 114 -8.48 5.15 -16.05
N LEU A 115 -7.33 4.47 -15.91
CA LEU A 115 -6.09 5.04 -15.39
C LEU A 115 -5.30 5.75 -16.50
N ARG A 116 -5.48 7.07 -16.58
CA ARG A 116 -4.73 7.89 -17.53
C ARG A 116 -3.26 7.99 -17.12
N GLY A 117 -2.35 7.63 -18.01
CA GLY A 117 -0.90 7.76 -17.78
C GLY A 117 -0.26 6.56 -17.08
N MET A 118 -0.94 5.43 -16.97
CA MET A 118 -0.32 4.21 -16.52
C MET A 118 0.73 3.75 -17.54
N SER A 119 1.99 3.59 -17.09
CA SER A 119 3.13 3.21 -17.96
C SER A 119 3.32 1.70 -18.06
N ARG A 120 2.69 0.91 -17.19
CA ARG A 120 2.77 -0.56 -17.17
C ARG A 120 1.77 -1.16 -18.16
N SER A 121 2.12 -2.32 -18.76
CA SER A 121 1.13 -3.10 -19.51
C SER A 121 0.02 -3.61 -18.59
N HIS A 122 -1.16 -3.87 -19.14
CA HIS A 122 -2.27 -4.44 -18.37
C HIS A 122 -1.91 -5.83 -17.82
N GLU A 123 -1.17 -6.62 -18.61
CA GLU A 123 -0.68 -7.94 -18.22
C GLU A 123 0.23 -7.86 -17.00
N ASP A 124 1.25 -6.99 -17.02
CA ASP A 124 2.19 -6.81 -15.91
C ASP A 124 1.47 -6.34 -14.64
N TRP A 125 0.48 -5.46 -14.79
CA TRP A 125 -0.30 -5.00 -13.64
C TRP A 125 -1.13 -6.14 -13.03
N ILE A 126 -1.79 -6.96 -13.85
CA ILE A 126 -2.59 -8.10 -13.39
C ILE A 126 -1.70 -9.16 -12.74
N LEU A 127 -0.54 -9.45 -13.32
CA LEU A 127 0.43 -10.38 -12.75
C LEU A 127 0.86 -9.93 -11.35
N ASP A 128 1.23 -8.69 -11.19
CA ASP A 128 1.74 -8.11 -9.94
C ASP A 128 0.62 -7.88 -8.91
N GLN A 129 -0.45 -7.20 -9.31
CA GLN A 129 -1.48 -6.75 -8.36
C GLN A 129 -2.56 -7.79 -8.07
N ILE A 130 -2.81 -8.75 -8.94
CA ILE A 130 -3.93 -9.69 -8.81
C ILE A 130 -3.46 -11.13 -8.62
N ILE A 131 -2.51 -11.60 -9.43
CA ILE A 131 -2.12 -13.01 -9.47
C ILE A 131 -1.01 -13.34 -8.48
N GLN A 132 -0.04 -12.44 -8.31
CA GLN A 132 1.08 -12.66 -7.39
C GLN A 132 0.56 -12.83 -5.96
N PRO A 133 1.00 -13.88 -5.24
CA PRO A 133 0.60 -14.09 -3.85
C PRO A 133 0.91 -12.87 -2.98
N LEU A 134 -0.07 -12.45 -2.20
CA LEU A 134 0.10 -11.42 -1.18
C LEU A 134 0.23 -12.15 0.16
N VAL A 135 1.41 -12.09 0.74
CA VAL A 135 1.71 -12.72 2.04
C VAL A 135 2.20 -11.65 3.01
N GLY A 136 2.23 -11.98 4.31
CA GLY A 136 2.71 -11.05 5.32
C GLY A 136 1.70 -9.98 5.72
N ARG A 137 2.20 -8.86 6.24
CA ARG A 137 1.40 -7.81 6.87
C ARG A 137 1.56 -6.47 6.16
N LEU A 138 0.55 -5.62 6.31
CA LEU A 138 0.64 -4.20 5.95
C LEU A 138 1.60 -3.49 6.90
N LEU A 139 2.11 -2.35 6.47
CA LEU A 139 2.84 -1.40 7.30
C LEU A 139 2.29 0.00 7.03
N SER A 140 1.50 0.51 7.96
CA SER A 140 0.99 1.88 7.90
C SER A 140 2.09 2.91 8.22
N ILE A 141 1.86 4.17 7.86
CA ILE A 141 2.75 5.28 8.26
C ILE A 141 2.85 5.38 9.79
N ASP A 142 1.74 5.19 10.50
CA ASP A 142 1.72 5.23 11.97
C ASP A 142 2.62 4.14 12.57
N GLU A 143 2.48 2.89 12.12
CA GLU A 143 3.30 1.77 12.58
C GLU A 143 4.78 1.96 12.24
N ALA A 144 5.10 2.49 11.05
CA ALA A 144 6.47 2.76 10.66
C ALA A 144 7.13 3.83 11.54
N ILE A 145 6.40 4.90 11.88
CA ILE A 145 6.90 5.94 12.80
C ILE A 145 7.12 5.35 14.20
N VAL A 146 6.16 4.59 14.73
CA VAL A 146 6.29 3.93 16.04
C VAL A 146 7.47 2.96 16.06
N ALA A 147 7.71 2.25 14.96
CA ALA A 147 8.80 1.28 14.88
C ALA A 147 10.19 1.92 14.98
N LEU A 148 10.35 3.15 14.50
CA LEU A 148 11.62 3.86 14.48
C LEU A 148 11.77 4.93 15.57
N ASP A 149 10.71 5.28 16.28
CA ASP A 149 10.83 6.10 17.48
C ASP A 149 11.47 5.27 18.63
N PRO A 150 12.47 5.74 19.38
CA PRO A 150 12.95 7.10 19.52
C PRO A 150 14.16 7.50 18.65
N ASP A 151 14.70 6.61 17.82
CA ASP A 151 16.00 6.84 17.15
C ASP A 151 15.92 7.72 15.89
N PHE A 152 14.71 7.91 15.37
CA PHE A 152 14.48 8.64 14.12
C PHE A 152 13.33 9.63 14.24
N ASP A 153 13.46 10.74 13.50
CA ASP A 153 12.38 11.71 13.28
C ASP A 153 11.78 11.54 11.88
N ALA A 154 10.45 11.55 11.79
CA ALA A 154 9.75 11.63 10.52
C ALA A 154 10.11 12.95 9.82
N HIS A 155 10.65 12.85 8.60
CA HIS A 155 11.13 14.00 7.83
C HIS A 155 10.13 14.44 6.77
N GLY A 156 9.57 13.51 6.00
CA GLY A 156 8.62 13.84 4.94
C GLY A 156 7.80 12.65 4.50
N THR A 157 6.67 12.94 3.83
CA THR A 157 5.74 11.94 3.31
C THR A 157 5.29 12.29 1.90
N SER A 158 4.92 11.26 1.12
CA SER A 158 4.19 11.42 -0.13
C SER A 158 3.00 10.43 -0.14
N PRO A 159 1.74 10.90 -0.12
CA PRO A 159 1.32 12.31 -0.12
C PRO A 159 1.87 13.12 1.05
N ARG A 160 1.96 14.43 0.89
CA ARG A 160 2.51 15.31 1.92
C ARG A 160 1.51 15.49 3.06
N PHE A 161 1.73 14.80 4.19
CA PHE A 161 0.98 15.00 5.44
C PHE A 161 1.66 16.01 6.37
N LEU A 162 3.00 16.10 6.32
CA LEU A 162 3.77 17.01 7.16
C LEU A 162 3.81 18.40 6.55
N SER A 163 3.40 19.40 7.34
CA SER A 163 3.51 20.82 7.02
C SER A 163 3.95 21.55 8.27
N ASP A 164 4.97 22.39 8.16
CA ASP A 164 5.42 23.26 9.24
C ASP A 164 5.06 24.72 8.92
N TRP A 165 4.05 25.23 9.63
CA TRP A 165 3.54 26.59 9.51
C TRP A 165 4.07 27.50 10.62
N ARG A 166 5.13 27.10 11.33
CA ARG A 166 5.71 27.96 12.36
C ARG A 166 6.28 29.23 11.72
N TRP A 167 6.10 30.32 12.43
CA TRP A 167 6.77 31.56 12.08
C TRP A 167 8.30 31.38 12.19
N HIS A 168 9.07 31.97 11.29
CA HIS A 168 10.53 31.78 11.23
C HIS A 168 11.28 32.15 12.52
N LYS A 169 10.71 33.01 13.36
CA LYS A 169 11.30 33.38 14.67
C LYS A 169 11.01 32.33 15.76
N ASP A 170 10.09 31.42 15.56
CA ASP A 170 9.76 30.36 16.52
C ASP A 170 10.59 29.10 16.27
N ILE A 171 11.42 29.07 15.22
CA ILE A 171 12.28 27.92 14.89
C ILE A 171 13.20 27.50 16.05
N HIS A 172 13.66 28.47 16.82
CA HIS A 172 14.53 28.27 17.98
C HIS A 172 13.78 28.12 19.31
N GLY A 173 12.44 27.98 19.26
CA GLY A 173 11.60 27.74 20.42
C GLY A 173 11.66 26.29 20.91
N SER A 174 10.57 25.80 21.51
CA SER A 174 10.46 24.38 21.93
C SER A 174 10.63 23.44 20.75
N SER A 175 11.39 22.36 20.96
CA SER A 175 11.52 21.30 19.96
C SER A 175 10.14 20.71 19.60
N LYS A 176 9.87 20.54 18.31
CA LYS A 176 8.64 19.94 17.81
C LYS A 176 8.83 18.42 17.75
N ASN A 177 7.88 17.69 18.30
CA ASN A 177 7.85 16.24 18.09
C ASN A 177 7.27 15.94 16.69
N TYR A 178 8.16 15.77 15.70
CA TYR A 178 7.77 15.53 14.32
C TYR A 178 7.06 14.20 14.13
N ASN A 179 7.40 13.18 14.93
CA ASN A 179 6.73 11.88 14.91
C ASN A 179 5.26 12.00 15.31
N LEU A 180 4.98 12.72 16.41
CA LEU A 180 3.60 12.95 16.85
C LEU A 180 2.82 13.73 15.79
N VAL A 181 3.39 14.82 15.24
CA VAL A 181 2.74 15.64 14.23
C VAL A 181 2.44 14.84 12.95
N ALA A 182 3.38 13.98 12.52
CA ALA A 182 3.18 13.12 11.35
C ALA A 182 2.07 12.11 11.55
N ARG A 183 2.03 11.46 12.72
CA ARG A 183 1.00 10.48 13.09
C ARG A 183 -0.39 11.12 13.16
N GLU A 184 -0.52 12.28 13.80
CA GLU A 184 -1.78 13.04 13.86
C GLU A 184 -2.24 13.48 12.45
N ALA A 185 -1.32 13.99 11.64
CA ALA A 185 -1.64 14.42 10.28
C ALA A 185 -2.06 13.23 9.40
N TYR A 186 -1.39 12.09 9.49
CA TYR A 186 -1.79 10.85 8.82
C TYR A 186 -3.18 10.42 9.26
N ALA A 187 -3.43 10.29 10.56
CA ALA A 187 -4.72 9.85 11.09
C ALA A 187 -5.89 10.74 10.61
N ARG A 188 -5.69 12.06 10.52
CA ARG A 188 -6.70 13.00 10.07
C ARG A 188 -6.92 13.02 8.55
N ASN A 189 -5.95 12.55 7.76
CA ASN A 189 -5.97 12.58 6.29
C ASN A 189 -6.10 11.19 5.65
N LEU A 190 -6.16 10.12 6.43
CA LEU A 190 -6.19 8.73 5.97
C LEU A 190 -7.27 8.47 4.90
N HIS A 191 -8.46 9.06 5.06
CA HIS A 191 -9.57 8.91 4.11
C HIS A 191 -9.22 9.35 2.67
N ASN A 192 -8.24 10.23 2.51
CA ASN A 192 -7.76 10.63 1.18
C ASN A 192 -6.96 9.53 0.45
N LEU A 193 -6.63 8.43 1.13
CA LEU A 193 -5.91 7.30 0.53
C LEU A 193 -6.83 6.31 -0.18
N ILE A 194 -8.14 6.34 0.10
CA ILE A 194 -9.10 5.33 -0.38
C ILE A 194 -9.37 5.38 -1.88
N ASP A 195 -9.32 6.60 -2.46
CA ASP A 195 -9.62 6.83 -3.88
C ASP A 195 -8.77 7.99 -4.40
N TYR A 196 -7.94 7.73 -5.40
CA TYR A 196 -7.02 8.73 -5.94
C TYR A 196 -7.74 9.93 -6.59
N ARG A 197 -9.00 9.76 -6.98
CA ARG A 197 -9.84 10.80 -7.59
C ARG A 197 -10.33 11.83 -6.58
N PHE A 198 -10.24 11.53 -5.29
CA PHE A 198 -10.78 12.35 -4.22
C PHE A 198 -9.66 12.94 -3.36
N VAL A 199 -9.78 14.20 -3.01
CA VAL A 199 -9.02 14.87 -1.95
C VAL A 199 -9.96 15.76 -1.16
N GLY A 200 -10.10 15.51 0.12
CA GLY A 200 -10.93 16.30 1.03
C GLY A 200 -10.11 16.90 2.17
N ASP A 201 -10.74 17.77 2.92
CA ASP A 201 -10.15 18.37 4.12
C ASP A 201 -9.88 17.33 5.21
N ALA A 202 -8.94 17.64 6.09
CA ALA A 202 -8.63 16.80 7.25
C ALA A 202 -9.89 16.60 8.12
N ARG A 203 -10.08 15.37 8.61
CA ARG A 203 -11.21 14.95 9.43
C ARG A 203 -10.77 14.66 10.87
N GLU A 204 -11.72 14.39 11.75
CA GLU A 204 -11.41 13.83 13.05
C GLU A 204 -10.77 12.44 12.90
N ALA A 205 -9.70 12.19 13.66
CA ALA A 205 -8.94 10.94 13.57
C ALA A 205 -9.82 9.71 13.87
N GLU A 206 -10.79 9.84 14.74
CA GLU A 206 -11.73 8.77 15.12
C GLU A 206 -12.60 8.30 13.93
N ASP A 207 -13.07 9.23 13.09
CA ASP A 207 -13.84 8.88 11.88
C ASP A 207 -12.99 8.07 10.89
N ASN A 208 -11.69 8.36 10.82
CA ASN A 208 -10.75 7.65 9.96
C ASN A 208 -10.30 6.32 10.56
N ARG A 209 -10.27 6.19 11.89
CA ARG A 209 -9.94 4.92 12.57
C ARG A 209 -10.91 3.81 12.18
N GLN A 210 -12.22 4.08 12.15
CA GLN A 210 -13.21 3.09 11.70
C GLN A 210 -12.98 2.66 10.25
N LEU A 211 -12.61 3.60 9.38
CA LEU A 211 -12.29 3.30 7.98
C LEU A 211 -11.07 2.40 7.87
N LEU A 212 -10.01 2.66 8.65
CA LEU A 212 -8.81 1.84 8.70
C LEU A 212 -9.12 0.42 9.19
N GLU A 213 -9.86 0.28 10.28
CA GLU A 213 -10.27 -1.01 10.84
C GLU A 213 -11.03 -1.87 9.81
N GLN A 214 -11.95 -1.26 9.05
CA GLN A 214 -12.67 -1.98 7.98
C GLN A 214 -11.75 -2.33 6.81
N GLY A 215 -10.86 -1.43 6.41
CA GLY A 215 -9.88 -1.65 5.34
C GLY A 215 -8.94 -2.81 5.67
N ASP A 216 -8.35 -2.80 6.87
CA ASP A 216 -7.45 -3.86 7.35
C ASP A 216 -8.19 -5.19 7.49
N THR A 217 -9.40 -5.19 8.05
CA THR A 217 -10.22 -6.40 8.16
C THR A 217 -10.49 -7.02 6.80
N LEU A 218 -10.90 -6.21 5.81
CA LEU A 218 -11.15 -6.68 4.45
C LEU A 218 -9.87 -7.22 3.79
N PHE A 219 -8.74 -6.54 3.98
CA PHE A 219 -7.46 -7.00 3.46
C PHE A 219 -7.12 -8.40 3.98
N TYR A 220 -7.15 -8.62 5.29
CA TYR A 220 -6.79 -9.91 5.87
C TYR A 220 -7.80 -11.01 5.57
N LEU A 221 -9.10 -10.72 5.52
CA LEU A 221 -10.12 -11.67 5.08
C LEU A 221 -9.91 -12.14 3.64
N VAL A 222 -9.64 -11.20 2.74
CA VAL A 222 -9.36 -11.53 1.33
C VAL A 222 -8.05 -12.29 1.19
N GLN A 223 -6.99 -11.90 1.91
CA GLN A 223 -5.73 -12.62 1.94
C GLN A 223 -5.92 -14.08 2.38
N GLN A 224 -6.64 -14.31 3.48
CA GLN A 224 -6.97 -15.64 3.96
C GLN A 224 -7.80 -16.44 2.94
N TYR A 225 -8.79 -15.81 2.31
CA TYR A 225 -9.59 -16.47 1.28
C TYR A 225 -8.73 -16.86 0.07
N VAL A 226 -7.86 -15.98 -0.40
CA VAL A 226 -6.96 -16.30 -1.52
C VAL A 226 -6.07 -17.49 -1.21
N GLN A 227 -5.59 -17.60 0.03
CA GLN A 227 -4.71 -18.69 0.47
C GLN A 227 -5.45 -20.02 0.70
N THR A 228 -6.62 -19.97 1.36
CA THR A 228 -7.30 -21.17 1.86
C THR A 228 -8.50 -21.60 1.03
N ARG A 229 -9.08 -20.70 0.25
CA ARG A 229 -10.35 -20.89 -0.50
C ARG A 229 -11.53 -21.29 0.40
N HIS A 230 -11.44 -21.00 1.69
CA HIS A 230 -12.50 -21.34 2.63
C HIS A 230 -13.72 -20.41 2.45
N SER A 231 -14.83 -20.96 1.94
CA SER A 231 -16.01 -20.18 1.55
C SER A 231 -16.69 -19.42 2.69
N ALA A 232 -16.55 -19.86 3.93
CA ALA A 232 -17.10 -19.15 5.10
C ALA A 232 -16.54 -17.73 5.25
N LEU A 233 -15.29 -17.48 4.79
CA LEU A 233 -14.68 -16.14 4.80
C LEU A 233 -15.41 -15.14 3.90
N LEU A 234 -16.21 -15.61 2.94
CA LEU A 234 -17.01 -14.76 2.06
C LEU A 234 -18.35 -14.33 2.67
N ALA A 235 -18.77 -14.93 3.81
CA ALA A 235 -20.12 -14.75 4.35
C ALA A 235 -20.43 -13.28 4.62
N ASP A 236 -19.56 -12.59 5.32
CA ASP A 236 -19.78 -11.21 5.82
C ASP A 236 -19.18 -10.13 4.90
N LEU A 237 -18.52 -10.53 3.80
CA LEU A 237 -17.86 -9.56 2.91
C LEU A 237 -18.80 -8.51 2.32
N PRO A 238 -20.03 -8.84 1.84
CA PRO A 238 -20.93 -7.83 1.30
C PRO A 238 -21.34 -6.78 2.33
N GLU A 239 -21.52 -7.18 3.59
CA GLU A 239 -21.90 -6.30 4.69
C GLU A 239 -20.74 -5.37 5.06
N ARG A 240 -19.51 -5.89 5.11
CA ARG A 240 -18.31 -5.07 5.36
C ARG A 240 -18.06 -4.05 4.24
N VAL A 241 -18.26 -4.44 2.98
CA VAL A 241 -18.18 -3.49 1.86
C VAL A 241 -19.28 -2.44 1.96
N ALA A 242 -20.50 -2.80 2.44
CA ALA A 242 -21.56 -1.84 2.68
C ALA A 242 -21.20 -0.84 3.80
N GLU A 243 -20.54 -1.29 4.86
CA GLU A 243 -20.04 -0.42 5.94
C GLU A 243 -19.03 0.59 5.41
N VAL A 244 -18.06 0.14 4.60
CA VAL A 244 -17.11 1.06 3.94
C VAL A 244 -17.85 2.08 3.07
N ALA A 245 -18.80 1.65 2.24
CA ALA A 245 -19.60 2.55 1.42
C ALA A 245 -20.36 3.58 2.28
N ALA A 246 -20.90 3.16 3.44
CA ALA A 246 -21.59 4.05 4.37
C ALA A 246 -20.64 5.08 5.00
N LEU A 247 -19.44 4.65 5.42
CA LEU A 247 -18.40 5.55 5.94
C LEU A 247 -17.98 6.60 4.90
N CYS A 248 -17.85 6.20 3.64
CA CYS A 248 -17.45 7.09 2.54
C CYS A 248 -18.53 8.09 2.13
N ARG A 249 -19.81 7.78 2.37
CA ARG A 249 -20.95 8.56 1.81
C ARG A 249 -20.90 10.05 2.14
N ARG A 250 -20.41 10.40 3.33
CA ARG A 250 -20.37 11.80 3.79
C ARG A 250 -19.27 12.63 3.15
N PHE A 251 -18.15 12.02 2.77
CA PHE A 251 -16.98 12.75 2.30
C PHE A 251 -16.60 12.44 0.84
N ALA A 252 -16.89 11.25 0.36
CA ALA A 252 -16.56 10.79 -1.00
C ALA A 252 -17.74 10.02 -1.62
N PRO A 253 -18.86 10.69 -2.00
CA PRO A 253 -20.05 10.00 -2.51
C PRO A 253 -19.81 9.17 -3.75
N VAL A 254 -18.89 9.57 -4.64
CA VAL A 254 -18.49 8.78 -5.82
C VAL A 254 -17.79 7.48 -5.42
N THR A 255 -16.91 7.54 -4.42
CA THR A 255 -16.27 6.35 -3.84
C THR A 255 -17.29 5.43 -3.15
N ALA A 256 -18.26 6.00 -2.44
CA ALA A 256 -19.35 5.23 -1.84
C ALA A 256 -20.23 4.53 -2.88
N ALA A 257 -20.50 5.16 -4.02
CA ALA A 257 -21.20 4.54 -5.16
C ALA A 257 -20.40 3.36 -5.72
N ALA A 258 -19.08 3.52 -5.91
CA ALA A 258 -18.18 2.47 -6.39
C ALA A 258 -18.21 1.22 -5.49
N PHE A 259 -18.10 1.39 -4.16
CA PHE A 259 -18.20 0.25 -3.24
C PHE A 259 -19.61 -0.37 -3.19
N THR A 260 -20.66 0.43 -3.38
CA THR A 260 -22.03 -0.07 -3.48
C THR A 260 -22.21 -0.93 -4.73
N ASP A 261 -21.69 -0.48 -5.87
CA ASP A 261 -21.67 -1.21 -7.14
C ASP A 261 -20.93 -2.55 -6.99
N TYR A 262 -19.72 -2.53 -6.43
CA TYR A 262 -18.96 -3.76 -6.16
C TYR A 262 -19.71 -4.72 -5.25
N ARG A 263 -20.34 -4.23 -4.18
CA ARG A 263 -21.17 -5.04 -3.28
C ARG A 263 -22.29 -5.75 -4.03
N GLN A 264 -23.00 -5.04 -4.91
CA GLN A 264 -24.09 -5.62 -5.71
C GLN A 264 -23.56 -6.72 -6.62
N ALA A 265 -22.43 -6.50 -7.27
CA ALA A 265 -21.77 -7.51 -8.11
C ALA A 265 -21.36 -8.76 -7.30
N LEU A 266 -20.81 -8.57 -6.11
CA LEU A 266 -20.45 -9.68 -5.22
C LEU A 266 -21.69 -10.49 -4.78
N MET A 267 -22.80 -9.82 -4.46
CA MET A 267 -24.08 -10.49 -4.15
C MET A 267 -24.66 -11.23 -5.35
N GLN A 268 -24.54 -10.69 -6.56
CA GLN A 268 -24.95 -11.38 -7.78
C GLN A 268 -24.07 -12.60 -8.03
N TRP A 269 -22.75 -12.48 -7.90
CA TRP A 269 -21.85 -13.62 -8.03
C TRP A 269 -22.21 -14.74 -7.04
N ARG A 270 -22.52 -14.43 -5.79
CA ARG A 270 -22.96 -15.44 -4.80
C ARG A 270 -24.21 -16.21 -5.22
N ARG A 271 -25.12 -15.58 -5.96
CA ARG A 271 -26.37 -16.22 -6.41
C ARG A 271 -26.21 -17.00 -7.71
N THR A 272 -25.35 -16.54 -8.61
CA THR A 272 -25.31 -17.01 -10.00
C THR A 272 -23.98 -17.64 -10.42
N GLY A 273 -22.92 -17.44 -9.63
CA GLY A 273 -21.55 -17.77 -10.02
C GLY A 273 -20.94 -16.85 -11.07
N CYS A 274 -21.69 -15.84 -11.55
CA CYS A 274 -21.24 -14.89 -12.56
C CYS A 274 -21.00 -13.52 -11.93
N MET A 275 -19.78 -12.97 -12.12
CA MET A 275 -19.42 -11.63 -11.69
C MET A 275 -19.82 -10.64 -12.78
N PRO A 276 -20.77 -9.73 -12.54
CA PRO A 276 -21.13 -8.71 -13.52
C PRO A 276 -20.03 -7.63 -13.63
N ALA A 277 -20.11 -6.80 -14.66
CA ALA A 277 -19.33 -5.57 -14.73
C ALA A 277 -19.71 -4.63 -13.57
N CYS A 278 -18.73 -3.89 -13.09
CA CYS A 278 -18.86 -2.91 -11.99
C CYS A 278 -18.32 -1.58 -12.51
N ASP A 279 -19.15 -0.82 -13.21
CA ASP A 279 -18.69 0.36 -13.95
C ASP A 279 -18.23 1.49 -13.02
N ASP A 280 -18.94 1.74 -11.93
CA ASP A 280 -18.55 2.74 -10.93
C ASP A 280 -17.28 2.30 -10.19
N PHE A 281 -17.16 1.01 -9.87
CA PHE A 281 -15.99 0.46 -9.20
C PHE A 281 -14.77 0.38 -10.13
N ALA A 282 -14.96 0.22 -11.43
CA ALA A 282 -13.87 0.11 -12.39
C ALA A 282 -12.88 1.29 -12.29
N ALA A 283 -13.37 2.50 -12.05
CA ALA A 283 -12.54 3.70 -11.93
C ALA A 283 -12.07 4.00 -10.49
N CYS A 284 -12.46 3.21 -9.50
CA CYS A 284 -12.04 3.37 -8.11
C CYS A 284 -10.70 2.68 -7.87
N PHE A 285 -9.65 3.42 -7.57
CA PHE A 285 -8.33 2.92 -7.18
C PHE A 285 -7.87 3.65 -5.93
N GLY A 286 -7.29 2.91 -4.99
CA GLY A 286 -6.60 3.49 -3.86
C GLY A 286 -5.32 4.23 -4.28
N ARG A 287 -4.71 4.94 -3.34
CA ARG A 287 -3.41 5.59 -3.62
C ARG A 287 -2.24 4.62 -3.52
N GLY A 288 -2.50 3.35 -3.12
CA GLY A 288 -1.50 2.31 -3.03
C GLY A 288 -0.40 2.67 -2.03
N GLN A 289 0.85 2.59 -2.45
CA GLN A 289 2.01 2.87 -1.60
C GLN A 289 2.17 4.37 -1.31
N GLN A 290 2.48 4.67 -0.05
CA GLN A 290 2.93 5.98 0.39
C GLN A 290 4.43 5.94 0.66
N TYR A 291 5.14 7.05 0.41
CA TYR A 291 6.54 7.18 0.82
C TYR A 291 6.63 7.88 2.18
N LEU A 292 7.57 7.41 2.97
CA LEU A 292 7.91 8.01 4.26
C LEU A 292 9.44 8.09 4.37
N SER A 293 9.94 9.25 4.75
CA SER A 293 11.36 9.44 5.03
C SER A 293 11.58 9.82 6.49
N PHE A 294 12.70 9.36 7.02
CA PHE A 294 13.15 9.59 8.38
C PHE A 294 14.55 10.16 8.38
N VAL A 295 14.89 10.95 9.42
CA VAL A 295 16.26 11.35 9.73
C VAL A 295 16.66 10.66 11.02
N ARG A 296 17.84 10.03 11.05
CA ARG A 296 18.39 9.44 12.26
C ARG A 296 18.85 10.55 13.21
N ARG A 297 18.48 10.45 14.49
CA ARG A 297 18.91 11.38 15.55
C ARG A 297 20.39 11.21 15.92
#